data_3d30a529dc563f0dbd26f24cc932932b
#
_entry.id   3d30a529dc563f0dbd26f24cc932932b
#
_cell.length_a   1.000
_cell.length_b   1.000
_cell.length_c   1.000
_cell.angle_alpha   90.00
_cell.angle_beta   90.00
_cell.angle_gamma   90.00
#
_symmetry.space_group_name_H-M   'P 1'
#
loop_
_entity.id
_entity.type
_entity.pdbx_description
1 polymer ?
#
loop_
_entity_poly.entity_id
_entity_poly.type
_entity_poly.pdbx_seq_one_letter_code
_entity_poly.pdbx_strand_id
1 'polypeptide(L)'
;MKTSPLISKIVTTVLSGLAVLGLSAAAFAWAPDAIAATPAPGEDYSHLEMAYGNAQVALKGQQNRIDLAKQIAANVQTFIDAQKANGKNTSSLDAALANYRAQFASAQTAHDQAASVLSTHAGFDANGTVTDSTQAKQTLRLARDHMRQARTLIASSGRALHAALRVFRQANRPVAAPQP
;
A
#
# COMPACT_ATOMS: atom_id res chain seq x y z
N MET A 1 9.78 -14.46 38.74
CA MET A 1 9.25 -15.04 37.49
C MET A 1 10.18 -14.60 36.36
N LYS A 2 10.91 -15.55 35.76
CA LYS A 2 11.86 -15.23 34.65
C LYS A 2 11.08 -14.96 33.36
N THR A 3 11.08 -13.74 32.89
CA THR A 3 10.53 -13.40 31.58
C THR A 3 11.44 -13.99 30.50
N SER A 4 10.89 -14.89 29.68
CA SER A 4 11.63 -15.59 28.64
C SER A 4 12.22 -14.60 27.62
N PRO A 5 13.49 -14.70 27.26
CA PRO A 5 14.17 -13.77 26.34
C PRO A 5 13.61 -13.79 24.91
N LEU A 6 12.79 -14.77 24.57
CA LEU A 6 12.12 -14.88 23.26
C LEU A 6 11.09 -13.77 23.01
N ILE A 7 10.39 -13.30 24.04
CA ILE A 7 9.36 -12.27 23.91
C ILE A 7 9.98 -10.91 23.53
N SER A 8 11.17 -10.60 24.03
CA SER A 8 11.89 -9.37 23.73
C SER A 8 12.31 -9.27 22.25
N LYS A 9 12.71 -10.40 21.64
CA LYS A 9 13.16 -10.42 20.24
C LYS A 9 12.01 -10.25 19.24
N ILE A 10 10.81 -10.80 19.55
CA ILE A 10 9.62 -10.67 18.70
C ILE A 10 9.16 -9.20 18.66
N VAL A 11 9.18 -8.51 19.79
CA VAL A 11 8.77 -7.10 19.87
C VAL A 11 9.66 -6.18 19.01
N THR A 12 10.96 -6.47 18.96
CA THR A 12 11.91 -5.63 18.19
C THR A 12 11.74 -5.82 16.69
N THR A 13 11.45 -7.03 16.22
CA THR A 13 11.32 -7.33 14.79
C THR A 13 10.03 -6.75 14.18
N VAL A 14 8.91 -6.78 14.93
CA VAL A 14 7.64 -6.20 14.45
C VAL A 14 7.73 -4.68 14.32
N LEU A 15 8.53 -4.04 15.18
CA LEU A 15 8.71 -2.58 15.15
C LEU A 15 9.50 -2.10 13.94
N SER A 16 10.50 -2.88 13.49
CA SER A 16 11.34 -2.50 12.35
C SER A 16 10.57 -2.55 11.02
N GLY A 17 9.60 -3.48 10.88
CA GLY A 17 8.79 -3.60 9.66
C GLY A 17 7.80 -2.45 9.43
N LEU A 18 7.34 -1.79 10.49
CA LEU A 18 6.36 -0.69 10.39
C LEU A 18 7.02 0.65 10.01
N ALA A 19 8.31 0.83 10.28
CA ALA A 19 9.02 2.07 9.92
C ALA A 19 9.16 2.24 8.40
N VAL A 20 9.15 1.15 7.64
CA VAL A 20 9.35 1.16 6.17
C VAL A 20 8.13 1.67 5.41
N LEU A 21 6.92 1.60 5.98
CA LEU A 21 5.70 2.12 5.31
C LEU A 21 5.60 3.66 5.28
N GLY A 22 6.38 4.35 6.08
CA GLY A 22 6.31 5.81 6.21
C GLY A 22 7.12 6.59 5.20
N LEU A 23 8.05 5.98 4.48
CA LEU A 23 9.09 6.72 3.76
C LEU A 23 9.11 6.56 2.24
N SER A 24 8.24 5.77 1.66
CA SER A 24 8.15 5.68 0.19
C SER A 24 7.04 6.57 -0.37
N ALA A 25 6.94 7.81 0.13
CA ALA A 25 6.29 8.91 -0.59
C ALA A 25 7.24 9.50 -1.65
N ALA A 26 8.30 8.78 -2.03
CA ALA A 26 9.16 9.18 -3.13
C ALA A 26 8.37 9.10 -4.44
N ALA A 27 7.83 10.22 -4.79
CA ALA A 27 7.83 10.84 -6.11
C ALA A 27 7.69 9.87 -7.31
N PHE A 28 6.53 9.24 -7.48
CA PHE A 28 6.00 9.20 -8.82
C PHE A 28 5.18 10.49 -8.97
N ALA A 29 5.87 11.58 -9.23
CA ALA A 29 5.29 12.77 -9.83
C ALA A 29 4.87 12.39 -11.25
N TRP A 30 3.73 11.73 -11.35
CA TRP A 30 2.99 11.66 -12.59
C TRP A 30 2.43 13.06 -12.79
N ALA A 31 3.04 13.81 -13.70
CA ALA A 31 2.55 15.13 -14.09
C ALA A 31 1.09 15.00 -14.56
N PRO A 32 0.14 15.71 -13.95
CA PRO A 32 -1.28 15.53 -14.25
C PRO A 32 -1.73 16.10 -15.60
N ASP A 33 -0.88 16.87 -16.30
CA ASP A 33 -1.37 17.78 -17.35
C ASP A 33 -0.88 17.50 -18.78
N ALA A 34 -0.21 16.38 -19.03
CA ALA A 34 0.34 16.10 -20.38
C ALA A 34 -0.61 15.33 -21.33
N ILE A 35 -1.90 15.17 -20.97
CA ILE A 35 -2.87 14.48 -21.85
C ILE A 35 -3.91 15.50 -22.33
N ALA A 36 -3.46 16.56 -22.95
CA ALA A 36 -4.30 17.49 -23.69
C ALA A 36 -3.72 17.62 -25.11
N ALA A 37 -4.35 16.99 -26.03
CA ALA A 37 -4.49 17.24 -27.44
C ALA A 37 -4.59 15.92 -28.22
N THR A 38 -5.56 15.85 -29.10
CA THR A 38 -5.74 14.74 -30.03
C THR A 38 -4.71 14.91 -31.13
N PRO A 39 -3.78 13.97 -31.31
CA PRO A 39 -2.82 14.03 -32.40
C PRO A 39 -3.46 13.81 -33.78
N ALA A 40 -2.96 14.50 -34.79
CA ALA A 40 -3.36 14.27 -36.17
C ALA A 40 -2.72 13.01 -36.77
N PRO A 41 -3.22 12.45 -37.88
CA PRO A 41 -2.62 11.23 -38.49
C PRO A 41 -1.14 11.48 -38.85
N GLY A 42 -0.24 10.68 -38.21
CA GLY A 42 1.23 10.82 -38.36
C GLY A 42 1.93 11.32 -37.12
N GLU A 43 1.21 11.56 -36.00
CA GLU A 43 1.82 12.03 -34.76
C GLU A 43 2.46 10.91 -33.92
N ASP A 44 3.51 11.31 -33.20
CA ASP A 44 4.27 10.48 -32.30
C ASP A 44 3.48 10.14 -31.02
N TYR A 45 3.04 8.89 -30.88
CA TYR A 45 2.35 8.38 -29.71
C TYR A 45 3.30 7.76 -28.66
N SER A 46 4.61 7.91 -28.80
CA SER A 46 5.61 7.31 -27.90
C SER A 46 5.37 7.64 -26.43
N HIS A 47 4.80 8.81 -26.12
CA HIS A 47 4.44 9.19 -24.76
C HIS A 47 3.31 8.32 -24.17
N LEU A 48 2.33 7.88 -24.95
CA LEU A 48 1.25 6.99 -24.50
C LEU A 48 1.79 5.55 -24.33
N GLU A 49 2.64 5.11 -25.24
CA GLU A 49 3.29 3.80 -25.19
C GLU A 49 4.20 3.69 -23.98
N MET A 50 5.01 4.72 -23.72
CA MET A 50 5.82 4.81 -22.51
C MET A 50 4.95 4.83 -21.24
N ALA A 51 3.84 5.60 -21.25
CA ALA A 51 2.91 5.66 -20.13
C ALA A 51 2.26 4.30 -19.86
N TYR A 52 1.97 3.52 -20.89
CA TYR A 52 1.43 2.18 -20.77
C TYR A 52 2.44 1.22 -20.14
N GLY A 53 3.68 1.21 -20.61
CA GLY A 53 4.76 0.42 -20.01
C GLY A 53 4.99 0.80 -18.54
N ASN A 54 5.03 2.10 -18.23
CA ASN A 54 5.16 2.59 -16.85
C ASN A 54 3.98 2.16 -15.96
N ALA A 55 2.75 2.14 -16.50
CA ALA A 55 1.57 1.69 -15.76
C ALA A 55 1.68 0.19 -15.40
N GLN A 56 2.18 -0.65 -16.30
CA GLN A 56 2.41 -2.08 -16.02
C GLN A 56 3.47 -2.28 -14.92
N VAL A 57 4.57 -1.52 -14.97
CA VAL A 57 5.62 -1.56 -13.92
C VAL A 57 5.07 -1.08 -12.57
N ALA A 58 4.29 0.02 -12.58
CA ALA A 58 3.66 0.56 -11.38
C ALA A 58 2.66 -0.43 -10.77
N LEU A 59 1.90 -1.15 -11.60
CA LEU A 59 0.97 -2.20 -11.18
C LEU A 59 1.71 -3.31 -10.42
N LYS A 60 2.81 -3.83 -10.98
CA LYS A 60 3.65 -4.85 -10.31
C LYS A 60 4.18 -4.35 -8.95
N GLY A 61 4.69 -3.12 -8.93
CA GLY A 61 5.17 -2.50 -7.69
C GLY A 61 4.06 -2.29 -6.65
N GLN A 62 2.83 -2.06 -7.08
CA GLN A 62 1.67 -1.95 -6.20
C GLN A 62 1.29 -3.30 -5.57
N GLN A 63 1.33 -4.40 -6.34
CA GLN A 63 1.09 -5.75 -5.82
C GLN A 63 2.08 -6.08 -4.68
N ASN A 64 3.36 -5.82 -4.88
CA ASN A 64 4.37 -6.02 -3.83
C ASN A 64 4.05 -5.27 -2.53
N ARG A 65 3.48 -4.05 -2.64
CA ARG A 65 3.06 -3.27 -1.46
C ARG A 65 1.85 -3.87 -0.76
N ILE A 66 0.91 -4.44 -1.51
CA ILE A 66 -0.27 -5.14 -0.97
C ILE A 66 0.19 -6.41 -0.23
N ASP A 67 1.12 -7.15 -0.80
CA ASP A 67 1.65 -8.36 -0.17
C ASP A 67 2.43 -8.03 1.11
N LEU A 68 3.21 -6.96 1.10
CA LEU A 68 3.84 -6.43 2.32
C LEU A 68 2.81 -6.02 3.37
N ALA A 69 1.69 -5.40 2.98
CA ALA A 69 0.61 -5.04 3.90
C ALA A 69 -0.01 -6.28 4.58
N LYS A 70 -0.16 -7.39 3.84
CA LYS A 70 -0.60 -8.68 4.39
C LYS A 70 0.38 -9.23 5.43
N GLN A 71 1.69 -9.17 5.14
CA GLN A 71 2.74 -9.59 6.08
C GLN A 71 2.74 -8.74 7.36
N ILE A 72 2.59 -7.43 7.22
CA ILE A 72 2.48 -6.52 8.37
C ILE A 72 1.26 -6.87 9.22
N ALA A 73 0.12 -7.14 8.60
CA ALA A 73 -1.09 -7.53 9.33
C ALA A 73 -0.88 -8.82 10.14
N ALA A 74 -0.16 -9.80 9.58
CA ALA A 74 0.18 -11.04 10.29
C ALA A 74 1.11 -10.77 11.49
N ASN A 75 2.15 -9.96 11.29
CA ASN A 75 3.09 -9.61 12.35
C ASN A 75 2.42 -8.83 13.49
N VAL A 76 1.52 -7.89 13.16
CA VAL A 76 0.75 -7.13 14.14
C VAL A 76 -0.20 -8.05 14.91
N GLN A 77 -0.82 -9.04 14.26
CA GLN A 77 -1.63 -10.05 14.95
C GLN A 77 -0.81 -10.80 15.98
N THR A 78 0.35 -11.33 15.60
CA THR A 78 1.26 -12.02 16.54
C THR A 78 1.64 -11.14 17.74
N PHE A 79 1.91 -9.85 17.48
CA PHE A 79 2.16 -8.89 18.57
C PHE A 79 0.95 -8.73 19.49
N ILE A 80 -0.26 -8.56 18.95
CA ILE A 80 -1.49 -8.43 19.70
C ILE A 80 -1.71 -9.67 20.59
N ASP A 81 -1.56 -10.86 20.04
CA ASP A 81 -1.76 -12.11 20.76
C ASP A 81 -0.77 -12.25 21.93
N ALA A 82 0.50 -11.87 21.72
CA ALA A 82 1.50 -11.83 22.78
C ALA A 82 1.16 -10.81 23.88
N GLN A 83 0.59 -9.64 23.51
CA GLN A 83 0.18 -8.64 24.51
C GLN A 83 -1.05 -9.11 25.31
N LYS A 84 -2.01 -9.79 24.67
CA LYS A 84 -3.15 -10.42 25.34
C LYS A 84 -2.68 -11.48 26.36
N ALA A 85 -1.74 -12.33 25.96
CA ALA A 85 -1.15 -13.33 26.85
C ALA A 85 -0.46 -12.72 28.08
N ASN A 86 0.02 -11.47 27.95
CA ASN A 86 0.58 -10.69 29.05
C ASN A 86 -0.48 -9.87 29.83
N GLY A 87 -1.77 -10.13 29.62
CA GLY A 87 -2.88 -9.48 30.33
C GLY A 87 -3.12 -8.02 29.92
N LYS A 88 -2.59 -7.56 28.77
CA LYS A 88 -2.80 -6.20 28.29
C LYS A 88 -4.13 -6.06 27.54
N ASN A 89 -4.79 -4.92 27.71
CA ASN A 89 -5.95 -4.58 26.91
C ASN A 89 -5.50 -4.17 25.49
N THR A 90 -5.87 -4.95 24.49
CA THR A 90 -5.50 -4.74 23.08
C THR A 90 -6.67 -4.35 22.18
N SER A 91 -7.85 -4.07 22.75
CA SER A 91 -9.10 -3.84 21.99
C SER A 91 -8.96 -2.77 20.90
N SER A 92 -8.27 -1.67 21.17
CA SER A 92 -7.99 -0.62 20.20
C SER A 92 -7.06 -1.07 19.06
N LEU A 93 -6.09 -1.94 19.36
CA LEU A 93 -5.23 -2.53 18.34
C LEU A 93 -5.97 -3.55 17.48
N ASP A 94 -6.82 -4.39 18.09
CA ASP A 94 -7.67 -5.33 17.36
C ASP A 94 -8.56 -4.60 16.35
N ALA A 95 -9.22 -3.51 16.78
CA ALA A 95 -10.04 -2.69 15.91
C ALA A 95 -9.24 -2.03 14.78
N ALA A 96 -8.06 -1.49 15.10
CA ALA A 96 -7.19 -0.88 14.12
C ALA A 96 -6.66 -1.90 13.08
N LEU A 97 -6.31 -3.11 13.52
CA LEU A 97 -5.88 -4.19 12.64
C LEU A 97 -7.02 -4.69 11.75
N ALA A 98 -8.24 -4.82 12.28
CA ALA A 98 -9.41 -5.21 11.51
C ALA A 98 -9.70 -4.18 10.40
N ASN A 99 -9.66 -2.87 10.72
CA ASN A 99 -9.79 -1.82 9.71
C ASN A 99 -8.65 -1.88 8.68
N TYR A 100 -7.41 -2.06 9.12
CA TYR A 100 -6.27 -2.20 8.21
C TYR A 100 -6.47 -3.34 7.20
N ARG A 101 -6.93 -4.51 7.67
CA ARG A 101 -7.26 -5.68 6.82
C ARG A 101 -8.35 -5.38 5.81
N ALA A 102 -9.43 -4.72 6.22
CA ALA A 102 -10.52 -4.34 5.34
C ALA A 102 -10.03 -3.38 4.24
N GLN A 103 -9.19 -2.40 4.59
CA GLN A 103 -8.67 -1.41 3.65
C GLN A 103 -7.71 -2.02 2.62
N PHE A 104 -6.81 -2.94 3.02
CA PHE A 104 -5.95 -3.56 2.02
C PHE A 104 -6.70 -4.58 1.15
N ALA A 105 -7.78 -5.22 1.65
CA ALA A 105 -8.66 -6.02 0.80
C ALA A 105 -9.33 -5.15 -0.28
N SER A 106 -9.83 -3.97 0.10
CA SER A 106 -10.36 -2.98 -0.85
C SER A 106 -9.29 -2.46 -1.82
N ALA A 107 -8.05 -2.30 -1.34
CA ALA A 107 -6.92 -1.92 -2.19
C ALA A 107 -6.57 -3.02 -3.20
N GLN A 108 -6.65 -4.31 -2.81
CA GLN A 108 -6.48 -5.42 -3.74
C GLN A 108 -7.54 -5.39 -4.84
N THR A 109 -8.82 -5.18 -4.48
CA THR A 109 -9.90 -5.05 -5.48
C THR A 109 -9.62 -3.92 -6.47
N ALA A 110 -9.21 -2.74 -6.00
CA ALA A 110 -8.88 -1.63 -6.88
C ALA A 110 -7.65 -1.93 -7.76
N HIS A 111 -6.64 -2.62 -7.21
CA HIS A 111 -5.49 -3.11 -7.97
C HIS A 111 -5.91 -4.07 -9.09
N ASP A 112 -6.77 -5.05 -8.77
CA ASP A 112 -7.25 -6.04 -9.73
C ASP A 112 -8.08 -5.40 -10.85
N GLN A 113 -8.84 -4.34 -10.53
CA GLN A 113 -9.53 -3.52 -11.53
C GLN A 113 -8.54 -2.80 -12.45
N ALA A 114 -7.45 -2.22 -11.91
CA ALA A 114 -6.41 -1.62 -12.73
C ALA A 114 -5.73 -2.66 -13.64
N ALA A 115 -5.45 -3.86 -13.11
CA ALA A 115 -4.89 -4.98 -13.87
C ALA A 115 -5.82 -5.40 -15.01
N SER A 116 -7.12 -5.55 -14.72
CA SER A 116 -8.13 -5.88 -15.71
C SER A 116 -8.19 -4.83 -16.83
N VAL A 117 -8.20 -3.55 -16.49
CA VAL A 117 -8.20 -2.45 -17.48
C VAL A 117 -6.97 -2.52 -18.39
N LEU A 118 -5.77 -2.71 -17.83
CA LEU A 118 -4.54 -2.79 -18.62
C LEU A 118 -4.46 -4.07 -19.46
N SER A 119 -5.04 -5.18 -19.01
CA SER A 119 -5.03 -6.44 -19.73
C SER A 119 -5.94 -6.47 -20.97
N THR A 120 -6.89 -5.55 -21.08
CA THR A 120 -7.73 -5.43 -22.28
C THR A 120 -6.97 -4.89 -23.49
N HIS A 121 -5.82 -4.22 -23.27
CA HIS A 121 -5.02 -3.53 -24.30
C HIS A 121 -5.84 -2.52 -25.13
N ALA A 122 -7.00 -2.05 -24.64
CA ALA A 122 -7.85 -1.17 -25.42
C ALA A 122 -7.10 0.12 -25.82
N GLY A 123 -6.97 0.33 -27.14
CA GLY A 123 -6.17 1.39 -27.75
C GLY A 123 -4.70 1.06 -27.96
N PHE A 124 -4.25 -0.15 -27.59
CA PHE A 124 -2.88 -0.65 -27.78
C PHE A 124 -2.89 -2.04 -28.45
N ASP A 125 -1.83 -2.36 -29.16
CA ASP A 125 -1.59 -3.74 -29.60
C ASP A 125 -0.90 -4.59 -28.51
N ALA A 126 -0.60 -5.85 -28.83
CA ALA A 126 0.07 -6.77 -27.91
C ALA A 126 1.49 -6.31 -27.50
N ASN A 127 2.12 -5.44 -28.27
CA ASN A 127 3.45 -4.89 -27.99
C ASN A 127 3.38 -3.57 -27.21
N GLY A 128 2.17 -3.04 -26.98
CA GLY A 128 1.94 -1.76 -26.32
C GLY A 128 2.01 -0.56 -27.27
N THR A 129 2.02 -0.80 -28.58
CA THR A 129 1.95 0.27 -29.59
C THR A 129 0.54 0.81 -29.70
N VAL A 130 0.38 2.11 -29.83
CA VAL A 130 -0.94 2.76 -29.91
C VAL A 130 -1.63 2.45 -31.24
N THR A 131 -2.82 1.87 -31.17
CA THR A 131 -3.72 1.59 -32.31
C THR A 131 -4.90 2.56 -32.36
N ASP A 132 -5.34 3.05 -31.20
CA ASP A 132 -6.37 4.07 -31.06
C ASP A 132 -6.00 5.00 -29.88
N SER A 133 -5.63 6.23 -30.18
CA SER A 133 -5.16 7.19 -29.17
C SER A 133 -6.24 7.60 -28.17
N THR A 134 -7.51 7.62 -28.57
CA THR A 134 -8.63 7.97 -27.69
C THR A 134 -8.87 6.85 -26.67
N GLN A 135 -8.91 5.61 -27.13
CA GLN A 135 -9.04 4.44 -26.25
C GLN A 135 -7.81 4.28 -25.35
N ALA A 136 -6.59 4.47 -25.89
CA ALA A 136 -5.36 4.42 -25.12
C ALA A 136 -5.36 5.41 -23.95
N LYS A 137 -5.75 6.66 -24.18
CA LYS A 137 -5.91 7.67 -23.12
C LYS A 137 -6.92 7.26 -22.07
N GLN A 138 -8.06 6.71 -22.49
CA GLN A 138 -9.10 6.24 -21.57
C GLN A 138 -8.63 5.07 -20.70
N THR A 139 -7.97 4.08 -21.30
CA THR A 139 -7.36 2.94 -20.62
C THR A 139 -6.37 3.39 -19.55
N LEU A 140 -5.44 4.28 -19.92
CA LEU A 140 -4.45 4.81 -18.99
C LEU A 140 -5.09 5.61 -17.85
N ARG A 141 -6.12 6.41 -18.14
CA ARG A 141 -6.85 7.17 -17.12
C ARG A 141 -7.53 6.24 -16.11
N LEU A 142 -8.30 5.26 -16.58
CA LEU A 142 -9.01 4.31 -15.71
C LEU A 142 -8.03 3.50 -14.86
N ALA A 143 -6.97 2.94 -15.47
CA ALA A 143 -5.96 2.20 -14.72
C ALA A 143 -5.30 3.06 -13.63
N ARG A 144 -4.95 4.31 -13.97
CA ARG A 144 -4.36 5.27 -13.02
C ARG A 144 -5.30 5.58 -11.86
N ASP A 145 -6.59 5.75 -12.12
CA ASP A 145 -7.56 6.09 -11.08
C ASP A 145 -7.72 4.92 -10.10
N HIS A 146 -7.82 3.69 -10.57
CA HIS A 146 -7.85 2.50 -9.72
C HIS A 146 -6.55 2.32 -8.92
N MET A 147 -5.38 2.50 -9.55
CA MET A 147 -4.09 2.44 -8.83
C MET A 147 -3.96 3.52 -7.77
N ARG A 148 -4.46 4.73 -8.02
CA ARG A 148 -4.49 5.82 -7.04
C ARG A 148 -5.39 5.47 -5.86
N GLN A 149 -6.57 4.92 -6.11
CA GLN A 149 -7.49 4.44 -5.07
C GLN A 149 -6.81 3.40 -4.17
N ALA A 150 -6.23 2.36 -4.75
CA ALA A 150 -5.51 1.33 -3.98
C ALA A 150 -4.38 1.92 -3.13
N ARG A 151 -3.57 2.83 -3.70
CA ARG A 151 -2.49 3.51 -2.98
C ARG A 151 -3.01 4.32 -1.79
N THR A 152 -4.11 5.05 -1.96
CA THR A 152 -4.71 5.87 -0.90
C THR A 152 -5.20 5.00 0.25
N LEU A 153 -5.86 3.88 -0.04
CA LEU A 153 -6.35 2.93 0.96
C LEU A 153 -5.21 2.35 1.80
N ILE A 154 -4.13 1.88 1.16
CA ILE A 154 -2.95 1.34 1.86
C ILE A 154 -2.30 2.41 2.74
N ALA A 155 -2.09 3.61 2.20
CA ALA A 155 -1.39 4.67 2.92
C ALA A 155 -2.17 5.19 4.12
N SER A 156 -3.49 5.38 4.00
CA SER A 156 -4.35 5.86 5.09
C SER A 156 -4.47 4.84 6.21
N SER A 157 -4.72 3.57 5.86
CA SER A 157 -4.84 2.50 6.84
C SER A 157 -3.53 2.20 7.57
N GLY A 158 -2.40 2.26 6.87
CA GLY A 158 -1.08 2.12 7.47
C GLY A 158 -0.79 3.19 8.52
N ARG A 159 -1.13 4.45 8.22
CA ARG A 159 -1.00 5.55 9.20
C ARG A 159 -1.88 5.34 10.42
N ALA A 160 -3.13 4.90 10.23
CA ALA A 160 -4.06 4.64 11.33
C ALA A 160 -3.56 3.50 12.24
N LEU A 161 -3.10 2.39 11.67
CA LEU A 161 -2.53 1.27 12.41
C LEU A 161 -1.26 1.68 13.18
N HIS A 162 -0.38 2.45 12.57
CA HIS A 162 0.81 2.98 13.23
C HIS A 162 0.46 3.91 14.40
N ALA A 163 -0.55 4.78 14.24
CA ALA A 163 -1.02 5.64 15.32
C ALA A 163 -1.55 4.82 16.51
N ALA A 164 -2.37 3.79 16.26
CA ALA A 164 -2.87 2.90 17.30
C ALA A 164 -1.75 2.17 18.05
N LEU A 165 -0.76 1.65 17.33
CA LEU A 165 0.42 1.01 17.93
C LEU A 165 1.22 1.98 18.80
N ARG A 166 1.37 3.24 18.37
CA ARG A 166 2.05 4.27 19.15
C ARG A 166 1.31 4.56 20.45
N VAL A 167 -0.02 4.73 20.39
CA VAL A 167 -0.85 4.98 21.59
C VAL A 167 -0.76 3.80 22.56
N PHE A 168 -0.90 2.58 22.04
CA PHE A 168 -0.78 1.37 22.86
C PHE A 168 0.57 1.30 23.59
N ARG A 169 1.67 1.60 22.91
CA ARG A 169 3.01 1.61 23.53
C ARG A 169 3.17 2.69 24.58
N GLN A 170 2.61 3.85 24.37
CA GLN A 170 2.63 4.93 25.36
C GLN A 170 1.87 4.54 26.64
N ALA A 171 0.68 3.94 26.48
CA ALA A 171 -0.15 3.50 27.59
C ALA A 171 0.46 2.32 28.39
N ASN A 172 1.37 1.56 27.78
CA ASN A 172 1.99 0.38 28.38
C ASN A 172 3.50 0.56 28.67
N ARG A 173 3.99 1.80 28.70
CA ARG A 173 5.38 2.06 29.11
C ARG A 173 5.58 1.64 30.56
N PRO A 174 6.70 0.96 30.88
CA PRO A 174 7.09 0.74 32.26
C PRO A 174 7.26 2.12 32.94
N VAL A 175 6.63 2.28 34.11
CA VAL A 175 6.93 3.45 34.96
C VAL A 175 8.38 3.30 35.38
N ALA A 176 9.21 4.31 35.08
CA ALA A 176 10.59 4.35 35.54
C ALA A 176 10.57 4.23 37.07
N ALA A 177 11.29 3.24 37.63
CA ALA A 177 11.45 3.16 39.07
C ALA A 177 12.09 4.48 39.55
N PRO A 178 11.61 5.06 40.67
CA PRO A 178 12.27 6.24 41.25
C PRO A 178 13.75 5.87 41.50
N GLN A 179 14.64 6.64 40.96
CA GLN A 179 16.07 6.48 41.28
C GLN A 179 16.30 6.87 42.72
N PRO A 180 17.07 6.08 43.50
CA PRO A 180 17.38 6.39 44.91
C PRO A 180 18.23 7.67 45.03
#